data_77199f9bbcc264e54d03fdffb83bc70e
#
_entry.id   77199f9bbcc264e54d03fdffb83bc70e
#
_cell.length_a   1.000
_cell.length_b   1.000
_cell.length_c   1.000
_cell.angle_alpha   90.00
_cell.angle_beta   90.00
_cell.angle_gamma   90.00
#
_symmetry.space_group_name_H-M   'P 1'
#
loop_
_entity.id
_entity.type
_entity.pdbx_description
1 polymer ?
#
loop_
_entity_poly.entity_id
_entity_poly.type
_entity_poly.pdbx_seq_one_letter_code
_entity_poly.pdbx_strand_id
1 'polypeptide(L)'
;MENNYNSFYHLQIAKCGGTYLNNMIVHQLFNILKNNDISYIDGEYHLGWKEIENNYVVSSLRDPVKRTVSHYAYWKNGGQDGAIPKNIPSFMVWVERNTDFISNYQIKNFLYERKNFHLNPFDPRGVDPDFLTIKINKNLAFDRIKRVNVLLKDTQLNYQTCDTVMKKTLKDFNIKDSFYIDNEKKYDHNITKSSTELYNSLTKQDIDYLYNLNSLDSEIYFSQSVYFNAKDF
;
A
#
# COMPACT_ATOMS: atom_id res chain seq x y z
N MET A 1 -18.88 -9.31 19.81
CA MET A 1 -18.50 -7.90 20.09
C MET A 1 -18.83 -7.14 18.82
N GLU A 2 -19.79 -6.22 18.86
CA GLU A 2 -20.07 -5.35 17.72
C GLU A 2 -18.90 -4.37 17.60
N ASN A 3 -18.13 -4.52 16.54
CA ASN A 3 -17.11 -3.54 16.21
C ASN A 3 -17.80 -2.34 15.54
N ASN A 4 -18.13 -1.34 16.32
CA ASN A 4 -18.72 -0.10 15.80
C ASN A 4 -17.59 0.80 15.27
N TYR A 5 -17.13 0.53 14.06
CA TYR A 5 -16.28 1.49 13.34
C TYR A 5 -17.12 2.65 12.85
N ASN A 6 -16.65 3.89 13.06
CA ASN A 6 -17.29 5.11 12.57
C ASN A 6 -16.61 5.66 11.30
N SER A 7 -15.53 5.03 10.88
CA SER A 7 -14.74 5.49 9.74
C SER A 7 -14.01 4.35 9.04
N PHE A 8 -13.86 4.53 7.74
CA PHE A 8 -13.09 3.65 6.85
C PHE A 8 -11.82 4.37 6.40
N TYR A 9 -10.69 3.71 6.50
CA TYR A 9 -9.40 4.24 6.10
C TYR A 9 -8.69 3.30 5.12
N HIS A 10 -8.34 3.81 3.94
CA HIS A 10 -7.45 3.11 3.03
C HIS A 10 -6.00 3.50 3.29
N LEU A 11 -5.23 2.66 3.99
CA LEU A 11 -3.79 2.84 4.16
C LEU A 11 -3.08 2.54 2.85
N GLN A 12 -2.88 3.56 2.04
CA GLN A 12 -2.24 3.45 0.74
C GLN A 12 -0.72 3.41 0.86
N ILE A 13 -0.14 2.23 0.77
CA ILE A 13 1.31 2.07 0.67
C ILE A 13 1.72 2.27 -0.79
N ALA A 14 2.60 3.22 -1.05
CA ALA A 14 2.96 3.59 -2.42
C ALA A 14 3.52 2.40 -3.22
N LYS A 15 3.01 2.24 -4.44
CA LYS A 15 3.36 1.19 -5.41
C LYS A 15 2.95 -0.24 -5.02
N CYS A 16 2.03 -0.38 -4.06
CA CYS A 16 1.46 -1.67 -3.63
C CYS A 16 0.06 -1.95 -4.22
N GLY A 17 -0.34 -1.29 -5.29
CA GLY A 17 -1.64 -1.51 -5.94
C GLY A 17 -2.75 -0.60 -5.45
N GLY A 18 -2.41 0.51 -4.77
CA GLY A 18 -3.37 1.46 -4.22
C GLY A 18 -4.35 2.02 -5.25
N THR A 19 -3.89 2.35 -6.46
CA THR A 19 -4.77 2.80 -7.55
C THR A 19 -5.84 1.77 -7.90
N TYR A 20 -5.46 0.49 -7.93
CA TYR A 20 -6.43 -0.59 -8.19
C TYR A 20 -7.45 -0.70 -7.06
N LEU A 21 -6.99 -0.70 -5.79
CA LEU A 21 -7.88 -0.72 -4.63
C LEU A 21 -8.81 0.50 -4.60
N ASN A 22 -8.30 1.69 -4.88
CA ASN A 22 -9.13 2.89 -4.97
C ASN A 22 -10.24 2.72 -6.01
N ASN A 23 -9.91 2.29 -7.20
CA ASN A 23 -10.89 2.15 -8.27
C ASN A 23 -11.92 1.04 -8.01
N MET A 24 -11.46 -0.10 -7.45
CA MET A 24 -12.30 -1.29 -7.31
C MET A 24 -13.11 -1.32 -6.01
N ILE A 25 -12.62 -0.72 -4.95
CA ILE A 25 -13.24 -0.80 -3.63
C ILE A 25 -13.67 0.59 -3.15
N VAL A 26 -12.72 1.50 -3.08
CA VAL A 26 -12.90 2.77 -2.39
C VAL A 26 -13.95 3.63 -3.05
N HIS A 27 -13.84 3.89 -4.36
CA HIS A 27 -14.83 4.73 -5.07
C HIS A 27 -16.24 4.14 -5.05
N GLN A 28 -16.35 2.83 -5.00
CA GLN A 28 -17.64 2.17 -4.96
C GLN A 28 -18.26 2.18 -3.57
N LEU A 29 -17.45 1.96 -2.54
CA LEU A 29 -17.91 2.02 -1.16
C LEU A 29 -18.19 3.45 -0.69
N PHE A 30 -17.53 4.45 -1.27
CA PHE A 30 -17.61 5.84 -0.79
C PHE A 30 -19.04 6.35 -0.61
N ASN A 31 -19.88 6.18 -1.63
CA ASN A 31 -21.27 6.63 -1.57
C ASN A 31 -22.10 5.85 -0.53
N ILE A 32 -21.87 4.53 -0.46
CA ILE A 32 -22.55 3.66 0.50
C ILE A 32 -22.18 4.03 1.92
N LEU A 33 -20.88 4.19 2.20
CA LEU A 33 -20.39 4.58 3.52
C LEU A 33 -20.92 5.96 3.92
N LYS A 34 -20.87 6.93 3.02
CA LYS A 34 -21.39 8.27 3.24
C LYS A 34 -22.89 8.28 3.55
N ASN A 35 -23.69 7.49 2.85
CA ASN A 35 -25.13 7.38 3.07
C ASN A 35 -25.47 6.68 4.40
N ASN A 36 -24.51 6.03 5.04
CA ASN A 36 -24.62 5.38 6.34
C ASN A 36 -23.83 6.12 7.45
N ASP A 37 -23.53 7.40 7.25
CA ASP A 37 -22.82 8.27 8.21
C ASP A 37 -21.44 7.76 8.61
N ILE A 38 -20.78 6.96 7.74
CA ILE A 38 -19.44 6.48 7.94
C ILE A 38 -18.46 7.38 7.21
N SER A 39 -17.54 7.97 7.96
CA SER A 39 -16.50 8.80 7.40
C SER A 39 -15.52 7.97 6.55
N TYR A 40 -15.18 8.49 5.38
CA TYR A 40 -14.12 7.94 4.56
C TYR A 40 -12.87 8.83 4.63
N ILE A 41 -11.72 8.22 4.89
CA ILE A 41 -10.43 8.89 4.93
C ILE A 41 -9.57 8.35 3.79
N ASP A 42 -9.23 9.22 2.84
CA ASP A 42 -8.35 8.88 1.72
C ASP A 42 -6.90 8.71 2.18
N GLY A 43 -6.34 7.58 1.83
CA GLY A 43 -4.98 7.21 2.20
C GLY A 43 -3.87 7.85 1.36
N GLU A 44 -4.20 8.74 0.41
CA GLU A 44 -3.16 9.55 -0.28
C GLU A 44 -2.38 10.42 0.71
N TYR A 45 -3.03 10.77 1.82
CA TYR A 45 -2.41 11.49 2.93
C TYR A 45 -2.24 10.53 4.11
N HIS A 46 -1.10 9.89 4.23
CA HIS A 46 -0.83 9.00 5.35
C HIS A 46 -0.88 9.79 6.67
N LEU A 47 -1.90 9.51 7.50
CA LEU A 47 -2.15 10.26 8.73
C LEU A 47 -1.21 9.86 9.89
N GLY A 48 -0.59 8.72 9.82
CA GLY A 48 0.09 8.11 10.96
C GLY A 48 -0.79 7.10 11.69
N TRP A 49 -0.16 6.16 12.35
CA TRP A 49 -0.88 5.01 12.90
C TRP A 49 -1.85 5.38 14.03
N LYS A 50 -1.49 6.28 14.92
CA LYS A 50 -2.34 6.69 16.05
C LYS A 50 -3.70 7.24 15.61
N GLU A 51 -3.72 7.90 14.47
CA GLU A 51 -4.94 8.50 13.95
C GLU A 51 -5.82 7.48 13.24
N ILE A 52 -5.23 6.37 12.75
CA ILE A 52 -5.95 5.35 11.98
C ILE A 52 -6.29 4.08 12.76
N GLU A 53 -5.70 3.87 13.92
CA GLU A 53 -5.83 2.60 14.67
C GLU A 53 -7.27 2.27 15.12
N ASN A 54 -8.16 3.25 15.21
CA ASN A 54 -9.56 3.08 15.55
C ASN A 54 -10.50 3.05 14.33
N ASN A 55 -9.93 3.06 13.13
CA ASN A 55 -10.69 2.99 11.89
C ASN A 55 -10.75 1.56 11.36
N TYR A 56 -11.70 1.31 10.46
CA TYR A 56 -11.67 0.12 9.63
C TYR A 56 -10.59 0.30 8.55
N VAL A 57 -9.48 -0.42 8.69
CA VAL A 57 -8.30 -0.22 7.85
C VAL A 57 -8.22 -1.28 6.76
N VAL A 58 -8.11 -0.81 5.52
CA VAL A 58 -7.80 -1.65 4.34
C VAL A 58 -6.45 -1.24 3.77
N SER A 59 -5.60 -2.18 3.44
CA SER A 59 -4.29 -1.92 2.84
C SER A 59 -3.87 -3.05 1.89
N SER A 60 -2.79 -2.80 1.15
CA SER A 60 -2.17 -3.82 0.31
C SER A 60 -0.65 -3.79 0.40
N LEU A 61 -0.07 -4.97 0.23
CA LEU A 61 1.37 -5.19 0.16
C LEU A 61 1.76 -5.69 -1.22
N ARG A 62 3.00 -5.46 -1.57
CA ARG A 62 3.61 -5.95 -2.80
C ARG A 62 4.93 -6.64 -2.51
N ASP A 63 5.32 -7.58 -3.37
CA ASP A 63 6.69 -8.08 -3.41
C ASP A 63 7.68 -6.91 -3.31
N PRO A 64 8.59 -6.90 -2.29
CA PRO A 64 9.42 -5.72 -2.02
C PRO A 64 10.35 -5.35 -3.18
N VAL A 65 10.84 -6.32 -3.95
CA VAL A 65 11.67 -6.06 -5.12
C VAL A 65 10.84 -5.42 -6.23
N LYS A 66 9.68 -5.99 -6.54
CA LYS A 66 8.75 -5.43 -7.55
C LYS A 66 8.26 -4.04 -7.15
N ARG A 67 8.01 -3.81 -5.84
CA ARG A 67 7.65 -2.49 -5.33
C ARG A 67 8.76 -1.47 -5.58
N THR A 68 10.01 -1.81 -5.23
CA THR A 68 11.18 -0.94 -5.38
C THR A 68 11.42 -0.59 -6.85
N VAL A 69 11.37 -1.57 -7.74
CA VAL A 69 11.45 -1.38 -9.20
C VAL A 69 10.34 -0.45 -9.70
N SER A 70 9.10 -0.68 -9.26
CA SER A 70 7.96 0.16 -9.64
C SER A 70 8.09 1.59 -9.12
N HIS A 71 8.71 1.78 -7.96
CA HIS A 71 8.94 3.11 -7.39
C HIS A 71 9.99 3.89 -8.19
N TYR A 72 11.10 3.24 -8.55
CA TYR A 72 12.11 3.84 -9.42
C TYR A 72 11.54 4.20 -10.79
N ALA A 73 10.78 3.30 -11.41
CA ALA A 73 10.16 3.56 -12.71
C ALA A 73 9.20 4.77 -12.66
N TYR A 74 8.41 4.87 -11.59
CA TYR A 74 7.53 6.01 -11.35
C TYR A 74 8.32 7.31 -11.17
N TRP A 75 9.33 7.32 -10.32
CA TRP A 75 10.19 8.48 -10.09
C TRP A 75 10.93 8.91 -11.38
N LYS A 76 11.48 7.94 -12.11
CA LYS A 76 12.19 8.18 -13.39
C LYS A 76 11.30 8.85 -14.43
N ASN A 77 10.02 8.56 -14.42
CA ASN A 77 9.02 9.13 -15.34
C ASN A 77 8.39 10.44 -14.81
N GLY A 78 8.99 11.07 -13.81
CA GLY A 78 8.57 12.36 -13.29
C GLY A 78 7.59 12.29 -12.10
N GLY A 79 7.20 11.11 -11.66
CA GLY A 79 6.30 10.96 -10.52
C GLY A 79 4.93 11.62 -10.76
N GLN A 80 4.34 12.21 -9.71
CA GLN A 80 3.08 12.93 -9.79
C GLN A 80 3.19 14.27 -10.54
N ASP A 81 4.36 14.89 -10.46
CA ASP A 81 4.57 16.23 -11.06
C ASP A 81 4.87 16.16 -12.55
N GLY A 82 5.07 14.98 -13.13
CA GLY A 82 5.48 14.80 -14.52
C GLY A 82 6.88 15.35 -14.84
N ALA A 83 7.62 15.85 -13.84
CA ALA A 83 8.94 16.45 -14.02
C ALA A 83 10.02 15.36 -14.05
N ILE A 84 10.47 15.02 -15.25
CA ILE A 84 11.54 14.02 -15.45
C ILE A 84 12.86 14.54 -14.85
N PRO A 85 13.53 13.76 -13.98
CA PRO A 85 14.80 14.14 -13.41
C PRO A 85 15.87 14.37 -14.48
N LYS A 86 16.66 15.44 -14.36
CA LYS A 86 17.69 15.80 -15.33
C LYS A 86 18.83 14.77 -15.43
N ASN A 87 19.19 14.17 -14.30
CA ASN A 87 20.27 13.19 -14.19
C ASN A 87 19.71 11.90 -13.58
N ILE A 88 19.22 11.00 -14.43
CA ILE A 88 18.64 9.73 -14.00
C ILE A 88 19.77 8.71 -13.80
N PRO A 89 20.08 8.31 -12.55
CA PRO A 89 21.05 7.26 -12.31
C PRO A 89 20.51 5.88 -12.77
N SER A 90 21.41 4.91 -12.95
CA SER A 90 20.97 3.52 -13.10
C SER A 90 20.19 3.07 -11.85
N PHE A 91 19.38 2.02 -12.00
CA PHE A 91 18.51 1.55 -10.92
C PHE A 91 19.28 1.24 -9.63
N MET A 92 20.36 0.47 -9.71
CA MET A 92 21.13 0.10 -8.50
C MET A 92 21.81 1.31 -7.85
N VAL A 93 22.33 2.25 -8.64
CA VAL A 93 22.88 3.52 -8.10
C VAL A 93 21.78 4.33 -7.40
N TRP A 94 20.54 4.34 -7.94
CA TRP A 94 19.43 5.00 -7.30
C TRP A 94 19.05 4.29 -5.98
N VAL A 95 19.06 2.96 -5.95
CA VAL A 95 18.83 2.16 -4.74
C VAL A 95 19.83 2.52 -3.66
N GLU A 96 21.12 2.53 -3.98
CA GLU A 96 22.20 2.85 -3.03
C GLU A 96 22.05 4.26 -2.44
N ARG A 97 21.68 5.23 -3.27
CA ARG A 97 21.49 6.62 -2.85
C ARG A 97 20.24 6.84 -1.99
N ASN A 98 19.27 5.94 -2.07
CA ASN A 98 17.98 6.06 -1.38
C ASN A 98 17.72 4.91 -0.40
N THR A 99 18.78 4.27 0.12
CA THR A 99 18.68 3.11 0.99
C THR A 99 17.78 3.38 2.20
N ASP A 100 17.92 4.52 2.87
CA ASP A 100 17.11 4.88 4.03
C ASP A 100 15.62 5.05 3.68
N PHE A 101 15.32 5.45 2.46
CA PHE A 101 13.95 5.59 2.00
C PHE A 101 13.32 4.25 1.63
N ILE A 102 14.04 3.39 0.88
CA ILE A 102 13.48 2.17 0.30
C ILE A 102 13.54 0.96 1.23
N SER A 103 14.47 0.93 2.20
CA SER A 103 14.68 -0.17 3.12
C SER A 103 13.45 -0.38 4.01
N ASN A 104 12.88 -1.61 3.93
CA ASN A 104 11.68 -1.98 4.68
C ASN A 104 10.56 -0.93 4.61
N TYR A 105 10.35 -0.40 3.42
CA TYR A 105 9.44 0.71 3.15
C TYR A 105 8.00 0.41 3.59
N GLN A 106 7.51 -0.78 3.34
CA GLN A 106 6.13 -1.17 3.65
C GLN A 106 5.93 -1.24 5.16
N ILE A 107 6.88 -1.83 5.89
CA ILE A 107 6.88 -1.85 7.37
C ILE A 107 6.92 -0.44 7.95
N LYS A 108 7.72 0.44 7.39
CA LYS A 108 7.79 1.83 7.85
C LYS A 108 6.44 2.54 7.79
N ASN A 109 5.60 2.22 6.80
CA ASN A 109 4.25 2.80 6.73
C ASN A 109 3.36 2.39 7.92
N PHE A 110 3.54 1.20 8.48
CA PHE A 110 2.83 0.80 9.70
C PHE A 110 3.42 1.39 10.97
N LEU A 111 4.67 1.83 10.93
CA LEU A 111 5.34 2.45 12.08
C LEU A 111 5.31 3.97 12.06
N TYR A 112 4.98 4.54 10.91
CA TYR A 112 5.01 5.98 10.72
C TYR A 112 3.97 6.68 11.58
N GLU A 113 4.41 7.74 12.28
CA GLU A 113 3.59 8.67 13.04
C GLU A 113 3.80 10.05 12.45
N ARG A 114 2.82 10.52 11.71
CA ARG A 114 2.93 11.78 10.99
C ARG A 114 2.98 12.95 11.96
N LYS A 115 4.01 13.76 11.87
CA LYS A 115 4.15 14.99 12.64
C LYS A 115 3.99 16.23 11.77
N ASN A 116 4.23 16.10 10.47
CA ASN A 116 4.19 17.23 9.55
C ASN A 116 3.28 16.94 8.36
N PHE A 117 2.11 17.62 8.32
CA PHE A 117 1.09 17.41 7.30
C PHE A 117 1.45 17.95 5.90
N HIS A 118 2.55 18.70 5.78
CA HIS A 118 2.95 19.30 4.50
C HIS A 118 3.95 18.44 3.72
N LEU A 119 4.49 17.37 4.32
CA LEU A 119 5.47 16.51 3.69
C LEU A 119 4.83 15.21 3.22
N ASN A 120 5.20 14.77 2.03
CA ASN A 120 4.72 13.52 1.46
C ASN A 120 5.74 12.40 1.72
N PRO A 121 5.41 11.36 2.50
CA PRO A 121 6.32 10.24 2.73
C PRO A 121 6.56 9.37 1.49
N PHE A 122 5.89 9.66 0.36
CA PHE A 122 5.90 8.81 -0.82
C PHE A 122 6.86 9.27 -1.93
N ASP A 123 7.34 10.51 -1.88
CA ASP A 123 8.23 11.06 -2.92
C ASP A 123 9.66 11.20 -2.36
N PRO A 124 10.66 10.49 -2.93
CA PRO A 124 12.05 10.59 -2.47
C PRO A 124 12.67 11.99 -2.65
N ARG A 125 12.02 12.89 -3.38
CA ARG A 125 12.45 14.29 -3.57
C ARG A 125 12.02 15.21 -2.42
N GLY A 126 11.05 14.78 -1.63
CA GLY A 126 10.49 15.56 -0.52
C GLY A 126 9.99 14.70 0.63
N VAL A 127 10.67 13.59 0.91
CA VAL A 127 10.28 12.66 1.98
C VAL A 127 10.34 13.34 3.33
N ASP A 128 9.31 13.08 4.15
CA ASP A 128 9.34 13.48 5.54
C ASP A 128 10.59 12.87 6.23
N PRO A 129 11.49 13.69 6.81
CA PRO A 129 12.66 13.20 7.52
C PRO A 129 12.30 12.19 8.62
N ASP A 130 11.14 12.34 9.26
CA ASP A 130 10.67 11.40 10.28
C ASP A 130 10.42 10.01 9.68
N PHE A 131 9.99 9.92 8.42
CA PHE A 131 9.85 8.63 7.74
C PHE A 131 11.19 7.95 7.48
N LEU A 132 12.23 8.73 7.10
CA LEU A 132 13.57 8.19 6.84
C LEU A 132 14.22 7.63 8.11
N THR A 133 13.96 8.28 9.23
CA THR A 133 14.62 7.99 10.52
C THR A 133 13.84 7.01 11.40
N ILE A 134 12.76 6.40 10.89
CA ILE A 134 11.99 5.41 11.63
C ILE A 134 12.89 4.27 12.11
N LYS A 135 13.01 4.14 13.43
CA LYS A 135 13.61 2.95 14.04
C LYS A 135 12.61 1.79 13.95
N ILE A 136 13.01 0.77 13.22
CA ILE A 136 12.13 -0.38 13.02
C ILE A 136 12.00 -1.18 14.29
N ASN A 137 10.78 -1.21 14.83
CA ASN A 137 10.36 -2.13 15.88
C ASN A 137 9.49 -3.20 15.25
N LYS A 138 10.06 -4.38 15.04
CA LYS A 138 9.40 -5.51 14.38
C LYS A 138 8.10 -5.89 15.10
N ASN A 139 8.14 -6.04 16.41
CA ASN A 139 6.96 -6.47 17.20
C ASN A 139 5.82 -5.45 17.06
N LEU A 140 6.12 -4.17 17.21
CA LEU A 140 5.13 -3.10 17.05
C LEU A 140 4.54 -3.09 15.63
N ALA A 141 5.39 -3.26 14.59
CA ALA A 141 4.92 -3.32 13.21
C ALA A 141 3.95 -4.49 12.99
N PHE A 142 4.32 -5.67 13.46
CA PHE A 142 3.47 -6.87 13.34
C PHE A 142 2.17 -6.74 14.14
N ASP A 143 2.19 -6.14 15.34
CA ASP A 143 0.98 -5.90 16.11
C ASP A 143 0.04 -4.92 15.41
N ARG A 144 0.58 -3.88 14.77
CA ARG A 144 -0.21 -2.94 13.98
C ARG A 144 -0.78 -3.60 12.72
N ILE A 145 0.00 -4.40 12.02
CA ILE A 145 -0.44 -5.15 10.84
C ILE A 145 -1.60 -6.10 11.18
N LYS A 146 -1.57 -6.76 12.33
CA LYS A 146 -2.67 -7.62 12.81
C LYS A 146 -3.98 -6.85 13.07
N ARG A 147 -3.91 -5.54 13.26
CA ARG A 147 -5.09 -4.67 13.45
C ARG A 147 -5.68 -4.17 12.14
N VAL A 148 -5.02 -4.40 11.01
CA VAL A 148 -5.56 -4.08 9.68
C VAL A 148 -6.70 -5.04 9.38
N ASN A 149 -7.89 -4.53 9.10
CA ASN A 149 -9.10 -5.33 8.88
C ASN A 149 -9.03 -6.14 7.58
N VAL A 150 -8.40 -5.55 6.55
CA VAL A 150 -8.16 -6.20 5.26
C VAL A 150 -6.76 -5.86 4.78
N LEU A 151 -5.91 -6.87 4.67
CA LEU A 151 -4.58 -6.74 4.08
C LEU A 151 -4.45 -7.68 2.89
N LEU A 152 -4.24 -7.12 1.70
CA LEU A 152 -4.14 -7.86 0.44
C LEU A 152 -2.70 -7.90 -0.08
N LYS A 153 -2.33 -8.97 -0.76
CA LYS A 153 -1.13 -8.99 -1.62
C LYS A 153 -1.49 -8.45 -3.01
N ASP A 154 -0.52 -7.84 -3.68
CA ASP A 154 -0.69 -7.41 -5.07
C ASP A 154 -1.14 -8.54 -6.01
N THR A 155 -0.73 -9.79 -5.72
CA THR A 155 -1.16 -10.99 -6.46
C THR A 155 -2.62 -11.38 -6.20
N GLN A 156 -3.24 -10.87 -5.14
CA GLN A 156 -4.64 -11.09 -4.80
C GLN A 156 -5.56 -9.99 -5.35
N LEU A 157 -5.01 -8.95 -5.95
CA LEU A 157 -5.78 -7.83 -6.51
C LEU A 157 -6.47 -8.27 -7.81
N ASN A 158 -7.67 -8.80 -7.67
CA ASN A 158 -8.54 -9.21 -8.75
C ASN A 158 -10.00 -8.93 -8.37
N TYR A 159 -10.89 -9.06 -9.35
CA TYR A 159 -12.31 -8.77 -9.19
C TYR A 159 -12.96 -9.58 -8.05
N GLN A 160 -12.75 -10.89 -8.02
CA GLN A 160 -13.39 -11.78 -7.03
C GLN A 160 -12.96 -11.42 -5.61
N THR A 161 -11.67 -11.11 -5.41
CA THR A 161 -11.17 -10.69 -4.10
C THR A 161 -11.75 -9.34 -3.70
N CYS A 162 -11.83 -8.38 -4.64
CA CYS A 162 -12.43 -7.07 -4.35
C CYS A 162 -13.91 -7.18 -3.98
N ASP A 163 -14.69 -8.01 -4.70
CA ASP A 163 -16.08 -8.29 -4.37
C ASP A 163 -16.20 -8.87 -2.94
N THR A 164 -15.37 -9.84 -2.60
CA THR A 164 -15.35 -10.44 -1.26
C THR A 164 -15.01 -9.41 -0.18
N VAL A 165 -14.01 -8.57 -0.42
CA VAL A 165 -13.61 -7.49 0.50
C VAL A 165 -14.75 -6.50 0.72
N MET A 166 -15.45 -6.10 -0.35
CA MET A 166 -16.58 -5.18 -0.24
C MET A 166 -17.71 -5.79 0.59
N LYS A 167 -18.09 -7.03 0.31
CA LYS A 167 -19.11 -7.77 1.09
C LYS A 167 -18.73 -7.86 2.56
N LYS A 168 -17.47 -8.17 2.85
CA LYS A 168 -16.96 -8.19 4.23
C LYS A 168 -17.07 -6.82 4.87
N THR A 169 -16.60 -5.78 4.19
CA THR A 169 -16.62 -4.42 4.71
C THR A 169 -18.05 -3.98 5.07
N LEU A 170 -19.01 -4.18 4.17
CA LEU A 170 -20.41 -3.86 4.45
C LEU A 170 -20.97 -4.65 5.63
N LYS A 171 -20.65 -5.94 5.73
CA LYS A 171 -21.03 -6.79 6.85
C LYS A 171 -20.45 -6.27 8.16
N ASP A 172 -19.15 -5.92 8.18
CA ASP A 172 -18.46 -5.45 9.37
C ASP A 172 -19.00 -4.07 9.86
N PHE A 173 -19.53 -3.27 8.96
CA PHE A 173 -20.27 -2.02 9.27
C PHE A 173 -21.78 -2.25 9.52
N ASN A 174 -22.26 -3.48 9.47
CA ASN A 174 -23.70 -3.82 9.57
C ASN A 174 -24.58 -3.09 8.54
N ILE A 175 -24.04 -2.86 7.34
CA ILE A 175 -24.76 -2.21 6.22
C ILE A 175 -25.42 -3.29 5.36
N LYS A 176 -26.73 -3.16 5.15
CA LYS A 176 -27.53 -4.08 4.31
C LYS A 176 -27.70 -3.57 2.88
N ASP A 177 -26.77 -2.80 2.39
CA ASP A 177 -26.82 -2.26 1.04
C ASP A 177 -26.31 -3.27 0.00
N SER A 178 -26.77 -3.12 -1.23
CA SER A 178 -26.31 -3.90 -2.38
C SER A 178 -25.38 -3.02 -3.22
N PHE A 179 -24.31 -3.60 -3.72
CA PHE A 179 -23.39 -2.92 -4.63
C PHE A 179 -23.25 -3.73 -5.92
N TYR A 180 -22.89 -3.04 -6.98
CA TYR A 180 -22.56 -3.64 -8.25
C TYR A 180 -21.13 -3.25 -8.62
N ILE A 181 -20.26 -4.24 -8.77
CA ILE A 181 -18.93 -4.01 -9.32
C ILE A 181 -19.03 -4.17 -10.84
N ASP A 182 -18.70 -3.12 -11.57
CA ASP A 182 -18.67 -3.13 -13.02
C ASP A 182 -17.53 -4.04 -13.52
N ASN A 183 -17.89 -5.24 -13.94
CA ASN A 183 -16.95 -6.24 -14.45
C ASN A 183 -16.33 -5.85 -15.80
N GLU A 184 -16.97 -4.94 -16.53
CA GLU A 184 -16.54 -4.57 -17.88
C GLU A 184 -15.48 -3.48 -17.86
N LYS A 185 -15.38 -2.72 -16.78
CA LYS A 185 -14.27 -1.80 -16.59
C LYS A 185 -12.98 -2.59 -16.35
N LYS A 186 -12.18 -2.75 -17.37
CA LYS A 186 -10.79 -3.15 -17.25
C LYS A 186 -10.04 -2.04 -16.50
N TYR A 187 -9.95 -2.20 -15.20
CA TYR A 187 -9.05 -1.35 -14.42
C TYR A 187 -7.62 -1.79 -14.74
N ASP A 188 -6.97 -1.06 -15.62
CA ASP A 188 -5.60 -1.32 -15.98
C ASP A 188 -4.74 -1.28 -14.72
N HIS A 189 -4.14 -2.42 -14.41
CA HIS A 189 -2.98 -2.42 -13.55
C HIS A 189 -1.96 -1.52 -14.25
N ASN A 190 -1.62 -0.39 -13.63
CA ASN A 190 -0.54 0.50 -14.12
C ASN A 190 0.83 -0.21 -13.99
N ILE A 191 0.93 -1.42 -14.53
CA ILE A 191 2.20 -2.11 -14.73
C ILE A 191 2.83 -1.45 -15.93
N THR A 192 3.69 -0.48 -15.69
CA THR A 192 4.42 0.15 -16.78
C THR A 192 5.33 -0.89 -17.41
N LYS A 193 5.30 -0.99 -18.75
CA LYS A 193 6.20 -1.85 -19.52
C LYS A 193 7.65 -1.71 -19.05
N SER A 194 8.07 -0.48 -18.77
CA SER A 194 9.40 -0.16 -18.24
C SER A 194 9.71 -0.82 -16.88
N SER A 195 8.76 -0.99 -15.97
CA SER A 195 9.01 -1.66 -14.69
C SER A 195 9.17 -3.18 -14.85
N THR A 196 8.43 -3.78 -15.79
CA THR A 196 8.58 -5.22 -16.08
C THR A 196 9.92 -5.51 -16.77
N GLU A 197 10.29 -4.69 -17.75
CA GLU A 197 11.58 -4.82 -18.44
C GLU A 197 12.75 -4.64 -17.46
N LEU A 198 12.67 -3.65 -16.60
CA LEU A 198 13.68 -3.42 -15.57
C LEU A 198 13.78 -4.61 -14.60
N TYR A 199 12.67 -5.11 -14.09
CA TYR A 199 12.66 -6.27 -13.18
C TYR A 199 13.32 -7.49 -13.84
N ASN A 200 13.00 -7.77 -15.11
CA ASN A 200 13.56 -8.90 -15.86
C ASN A 200 15.05 -8.73 -16.19
N SER A 201 15.58 -7.53 -16.12
CA SER A 201 17.01 -7.24 -16.35
C SER A 201 17.88 -7.37 -15.10
N LEU A 202 17.27 -7.52 -13.91
CA LEU A 202 18.03 -7.67 -12.66
C LEU A 202 18.74 -9.00 -12.60
N THR A 203 19.98 -8.98 -12.12
CA THR A 203 20.72 -10.19 -11.80
C THR A 203 20.18 -10.83 -10.53
N LYS A 204 20.53 -12.11 -10.32
CA LYS A 204 20.20 -12.77 -9.06
C LYS A 204 20.81 -12.03 -7.86
N GLN A 205 22.02 -11.51 -7.99
CA GLN A 205 22.68 -10.75 -6.93
C GLN A 205 21.92 -9.46 -6.59
N ASP A 206 21.41 -8.74 -7.59
CA ASP A 206 20.59 -7.55 -7.37
C ASP A 206 19.30 -7.90 -6.61
N ILE A 207 18.63 -8.97 -7.01
CA ILE A 207 17.40 -9.47 -6.38
C ILE A 207 17.66 -9.86 -4.93
N ASP A 208 18.70 -10.65 -4.67
CA ASP A 208 19.09 -11.10 -3.33
C ASP A 208 19.43 -9.89 -2.44
N TYR A 209 20.17 -8.91 -2.96
CA TYR A 209 20.48 -7.67 -2.28
C TYR A 209 19.21 -6.89 -1.89
N LEU A 210 18.27 -6.74 -2.83
CA LEU A 210 17.01 -6.03 -2.59
C LEU A 210 16.13 -6.73 -1.56
N TYR A 211 16.06 -8.07 -1.56
CA TYR A 211 15.34 -8.80 -0.53
C TYR A 211 16.00 -8.65 0.85
N ASN A 212 17.34 -8.68 0.91
CA ASN A 212 18.06 -8.45 2.16
C ASN A 212 17.83 -7.03 2.71
N LEU A 213 17.88 -6.02 1.85
CA LEU A 213 17.60 -4.63 2.20
C LEU A 213 16.17 -4.45 2.74
N ASN A 214 15.23 -5.26 2.25
CA ASN A 214 13.81 -5.26 2.62
C ASN A 214 13.43 -6.54 3.36
N SER A 215 14.28 -7.03 4.25
CA SER A 215 14.11 -8.35 4.88
C SER A 215 12.82 -8.49 5.67
N LEU A 216 12.38 -7.45 6.37
CA LEU A 216 11.13 -7.46 7.13
C LEU A 216 9.90 -7.30 6.23
N ASP A 217 9.97 -6.49 5.18
CA ASP A 217 8.93 -6.44 4.16
C ASP A 217 8.76 -7.81 3.48
N SER A 218 9.89 -8.50 3.22
CA SER A 218 9.90 -9.85 2.65
C SER A 218 9.27 -10.86 3.61
N GLU A 219 9.64 -10.81 4.89
CA GLU A 219 9.07 -11.68 5.92
C GLU A 219 7.55 -11.53 5.98
N ILE A 220 7.04 -10.30 6.01
CA ILE A 220 5.59 -10.06 6.01
C ILE A 220 4.97 -10.54 4.71
N TYR A 221 5.52 -10.14 3.57
CA TYR A 221 4.92 -10.46 2.27
C TYR A 221 4.85 -11.97 2.01
N PHE A 222 5.86 -12.74 2.40
CA PHE A 222 5.88 -14.20 2.22
C PHE A 222 5.24 -14.99 3.36
N SER A 223 4.96 -14.36 4.51
CA SER A 223 4.24 -14.98 5.61
C SER A 223 2.78 -15.27 5.22
N GLN A 224 2.30 -16.49 5.48
CA GLN A 224 0.89 -16.86 5.23
C GLN A 224 -0.05 -16.40 6.36
N SER A 225 0.49 -16.15 7.54
CA SER A 225 -0.30 -15.93 8.76
C SER A 225 -0.88 -14.51 8.91
N VAL A 226 -0.51 -13.58 8.05
CA VAL A 226 -0.83 -12.14 8.18
C VAL A 226 -1.95 -11.72 7.22
N TYR A 227 -2.35 -12.58 6.30
CA TYR A 227 -3.24 -12.19 5.22
C TYR A 227 -4.68 -12.60 5.45
N PHE A 228 -5.56 -11.74 5.01
CA PHE A 228 -6.94 -12.05 4.74
C PHE A 228 -7.03 -13.32 3.88
N ASN A 229 -7.50 -14.38 4.46
CA ASN A 229 -7.76 -15.60 3.72
C ASN A 229 -9.21 -15.54 3.21
N ALA A 230 -9.38 -15.43 1.90
CA ALA A 230 -10.70 -15.43 1.27
C ALA A 230 -11.51 -16.73 1.57
N LYS A 231 -10.90 -17.72 2.24
CA LYS A 231 -11.56 -18.95 2.71
C LYS A 231 -12.22 -18.82 4.09
N ASP A 232 -12.00 -17.69 4.79
CA ASP A 232 -12.57 -17.43 6.10
C ASP A 232 -13.97 -16.78 6.03
N PHE A 233 -14.66 -16.94 4.87
CA PHE A 233 -16.00 -16.43 4.58
C PHE A 233 -16.92 -17.50 4.06
#